data_83d6abf8e0802ee56a563f96529f7533
#
_entry.id   83d6abf8e0802ee56a563f96529f7533
#
_cell.length_a   1.000
_cell.length_b   1.000
_cell.length_c   1.000
_cell.angle_alpha   90.00
_cell.angle_beta   90.00
_cell.angle_gamma   90.00
#
_symmetry.space_group_name_H-M   'P 1'
#
loop_
_entity.id
_entity.type
_entity.pdbx_description
1 polymer ?
#
loop_
_entity_poly.entity_id
_entity_poly.type
_entity_poly.pdbx_seq_one_letter_code
_entity_poly.pdbx_strand_id
1 'polypeptide(L)'
;MMYVYGGGFMSFRVILDSCGEMTAEMKADDRFESAALTLTVGGEDIIDDETFNQAEFLRKVAACPESPKSACPSPERYMQGFEKEADHLYAVTLSAELSGSYNSAVLGKNLALENHPDKKIHIFNSRSASVGETLIAQKIRECEDAGMDFETLVDTVERYIDSQTTFFVLENLETLRKNGRLSKVKALVASALKIKPVMASTPEGNICQLDQARGINKALVKMVDYIAEKAEGSKDKILGISHCNCAERAELVKNAILERIEVKDVIVLDTAGVSSMYANDGGVIVVL
;
A
#
# COMPACT_ATOMS: atom_id res chain seq x y z
N MET A 1 45.83 -16.78 -14.28
CA MET A 1 44.82 -17.66 -13.68
C MET A 1 43.85 -16.79 -12.93
N MET A 2 42.78 -16.39 -13.63
CA MET A 2 41.79 -15.37 -13.14
C MET A 2 40.67 -16.20 -12.51
N TYR A 3 40.54 -16.14 -11.20
CA TYR A 3 39.38 -16.73 -10.49
C TYR A 3 38.16 -15.85 -10.79
N VAL A 4 37.28 -16.33 -11.66
CA VAL A 4 35.93 -15.81 -11.82
C VAL A 4 35.15 -16.29 -10.60
N TYR A 5 34.91 -15.41 -9.64
CA TYR A 5 33.89 -15.65 -8.61
C TYR A 5 32.53 -15.64 -9.31
N GLY A 6 32.00 -16.82 -9.53
CA GLY A 6 30.60 -17.01 -9.92
C GLY A 6 29.70 -16.66 -8.73
N GLY A 7 29.44 -15.41 -8.51
CA GLY A 7 28.30 -14.97 -7.71
C GLY A 7 27.04 -15.15 -8.56
N GLY A 8 26.36 -16.29 -8.43
CA GLY A 8 25.00 -16.43 -8.92
C GLY A 8 24.14 -15.36 -8.23
N PHE A 9 23.33 -14.62 -9.00
CA PHE A 9 22.33 -13.73 -8.40
C PHE A 9 21.44 -14.58 -7.52
N MET A 10 21.24 -14.16 -6.26
CA MET A 10 20.32 -14.80 -5.34
C MET A 10 18.90 -14.66 -5.91
N SER A 11 18.15 -15.75 -5.90
CA SER A 11 16.75 -15.73 -6.34
C SER A 11 15.87 -15.19 -5.21
N PHE A 12 14.90 -14.35 -5.56
CA PHE A 12 13.98 -13.83 -4.57
C PHE A 12 12.52 -13.80 -5.05
N ARG A 13 11.60 -13.74 -4.11
CA ARG A 13 10.17 -13.51 -4.36
C ARG A 13 9.58 -12.52 -3.38
N VAL A 14 8.62 -11.74 -3.87
CA VAL A 14 7.89 -10.75 -3.09
C VAL A 14 6.39 -11.01 -3.24
N ILE A 15 5.72 -11.21 -2.11
CA ILE A 15 4.27 -11.36 -2.02
C ILE A 15 3.72 -10.03 -1.51
N LEU A 16 2.88 -9.35 -2.31
CA LEU A 16 2.12 -8.20 -1.85
C LEU A 16 0.70 -8.65 -1.51
N ASP A 17 0.13 -8.14 -0.41
CA ASP A 17 -1.32 -8.22 -0.35
C ASP A 17 -1.95 -7.26 -1.38
N SER A 18 -3.19 -7.51 -1.79
CA SER A 18 -3.79 -6.78 -2.90
C SER A 18 -4.14 -5.33 -2.61
N CYS A 19 -3.91 -4.85 -1.38
CA CYS A 19 -3.97 -3.42 -1.09
C CYS A 19 -2.82 -2.67 -1.79
N GLY A 20 -1.66 -3.31 -1.98
CA GLY A 20 -0.54 -2.77 -2.74
C GLY A 20 -0.73 -2.93 -4.24
N GLU A 21 -0.99 -1.86 -4.96
CA GLU A 21 -1.15 -1.88 -6.42
C GLU A 21 0.15 -2.25 -7.10
N MET A 22 0.20 -3.39 -7.79
CA MET A 22 1.37 -3.77 -8.59
C MET A 22 1.46 -2.93 -9.87
N THR A 23 2.67 -2.40 -10.14
CA THR A 23 2.96 -1.75 -11.44
C THR A 23 2.90 -2.77 -12.60
N ALA A 24 2.81 -2.27 -13.83
CA ALA A 24 2.85 -3.14 -15.01
C ALA A 24 4.13 -3.99 -15.07
N GLU A 25 5.26 -3.43 -14.65
CA GLU A 25 6.54 -4.15 -14.55
C GLU A 25 6.49 -5.28 -13.53
N MET A 26 5.94 -5.02 -12.32
CA MET A 26 5.79 -6.05 -11.29
C MET A 26 4.86 -7.17 -11.73
N LYS A 27 3.76 -6.85 -12.43
CA LYS A 27 2.83 -7.85 -12.96
C LYS A 27 3.46 -8.74 -14.06
N ALA A 28 4.45 -8.23 -14.77
CA ALA A 28 5.20 -8.96 -15.79
C ALA A 28 6.40 -9.75 -15.23
N ASP A 29 6.76 -9.54 -13.98
CA ASP A 29 7.90 -10.15 -13.30
C ASP A 29 7.41 -11.27 -12.40
N ASP A 30 7.79 -12.51 -12.69
CA ASP A 30 7.34 -13.71 -11.96
C ASP A 30 7.87 -13.80 -10.51
N ARG A 31 8.77 -12.90 -10.13
CA ARG A 31 9.25 -12.74 -8.75
C ARG A 31 8.20 -12.08 -7.84
N PHE A 32 7.20 -11.42 -8.42
CA PHE A 32 6.12 -10.78 -7.67
C PHE A 32 4.82 -11.57 -7.76
N GLU A 33 4.09 -11.62 -6.67
CA GLU A 33 2.75 -12.21 -6.65
C GLU A 33 1.83 -11.47 -5.69
N SER A 34 0.52 -11.51 -5.97
CA SER A 34 -0.50 -10.89 -5.13
C SER A 34 -1.13 -11.92 -4.19
N ALA A 35 -1.27 -11.56 -2.91
CA ALA A 35 -2.15 -12.23 -1.97
C ALA A 35 -3.48 -11.46 -1.91
N ALA A 36 -4.46 -11.94 -2.65
CA ALA A 36 -5.74 -11.25 -2.82
C ALA A 36 -6.56 -11.20 -1.53
N LEU A 37 -7.04 -10.00 -1.17
CA LEU A 37 -8.08 -9.82 -0.18
C LEU A 37 -9.45 -10.16 -0.82
N THR A 38 -10.44 -10.43 0.01
CA THR A 38 -11.82 -10.60 -0.41
C THR A 38 -12.64 -9.39 0.01
N LEU A 39 -13.41 -8.84 -0.92
CA LEU A 39 -14.34 -7.73 -0.69
C LEU A 39 -15.76 -8.29 -0.69
N THR A 40 -16.60 -7.82 0.24
CA THR A 40 -18.01 -8.23 0.30
C THR A 40 -18.91 -7.01 0.13
N VAL A 41 -19.79 -7.02 -0.88
CA VAL A 41 -20.77 -5.97 -1.15
C VAL A 41 -22.15 -6.61 -1.28
N GLY A 42 -23.10 -6.24 -0.40
CA GLY A 42 -24.46 -6.77 -0.44
C GLY A 42 -24.53 -8.31 -0.29
N GLY A 43 -23.57 -8.92 0.39
CA GLY A 43 -23.47 -10.38 0.56
C GLY A 43 -22.78 -11.12 -0.60
N GLU A 44 -22.33 -10.42 -1.64
CA GLU A 44 -21.53 -10.99 -2.74
C GLU A 44 -20.05 -10.78 -2.47
N ASP A 45 -19.27 -11.86 -2.54
CA ASP A 45 -17.81 -11.81 -2.42
C ASP A 45 -17.15 -11.54 -3.77
N ILE A 46 -16.20 -10.62 -3.78
CA ILE A 46 -15.40 -10.20 -4.92
C ILE A 46 -13.94 -10.37 -4.52
N ILE A 47 -13.19 -11.14 -5.31
CA ILE A 47 -11.76 -11.32 -5.06
C ILE A 47 -11.00 -10.12 -5.65
N ASP A 48 -10.09 -9.56 -4.88
CA ASP A 48 -9.25 -8.44 -5.30
C ASP A 48 -8.00 -8.93 -6.04
N ASP A 49 -8.22 -9.54 -7.18
CA ASP A 49 -7.19 -10.11 -8.08
C ASP A 49 -7.20 -9.42 -9.46
N GLU A 50 -6.54 -10.02 -10.43
CA GLU A 50 -6.43 -9.50 -11.80
C GLU A 50 -7.79 -9.40 -12.53
N THR A 51 -8.83 -10.05 -12.02
CA THR A 51 -10.19 -9.98 -12.59
C THR A 51 -11.01 -8.82 -12.04
N PHE A 52 -10.49 -8.10 -11.02
CA PHE A 52 -11.18 -6.99 -10.39
C PHE A 52 -11.48 -5.85 -11.38
N ASN A 53 -12.74 -5.43 -11.40
CA ASN A 53 -13.21 -4.30 -12.21
C ASN A 53 -13.65 -3.15 -11.32
N GLN A 54 -12.82 -2.10 -11.24
CA GLN A 54 -13.06 -0.94 -10.38
C GLN A 54 -14.40 -0.25 -10.68
N ALA A 55 -14.71 -0.01 -11.97
CA ALA A 55 -15.93 0.70 -12.35
C ALA A 55 -17.19 -0.08 -12.00
N GLU A 56 -17.18 -1.40 -12.16
CA GLU A 56 -18.27 -2.27 -11.74
C GLU A 56 -18.41 -2.30 -10.22
N PHE A 57 -17.29 -2.42 -9.51
CA PHE A 57 -17.25 -2.41 -8.05
C PHE A 57 -17.82 -1.12 -7.48
N LEU A 58 -17.38 0.05 -7.97
CA LEU A 58 -17.90 1.35 -7.52
C LEU A 58 -19.41 1.49 -7.77
N ARG A 59 -19.92 0.98 -8.89
CA ARG A 59 -21.37 0.95 -9.15
C ARG A 59 -22.13 0.06 -8.17
N LYS A 60 -21.59 -1.13 -7.84
CA LYS A 60 -22.19 -2.03 -6.84
C LYS A 60 -22.20 -1.38 -5.46
N VAL A 61 -21.09 -0.78 -5.03
CA VAL A 61 -21.01 -0.07 -3.75
C VAL A 61 -21.99 1.09 -3.68
N ALA A 62 -22.10 1.90 -4.75
CA ALA A 62 -23.04 3.03 -4.78
C ALA A 62 -24.52 2.59 -4.73
N ALA A 63 -24.85 1.42 -5.27
CA ALA A 63 -26.21 0.86 -5.26
C ALA A 63 -26.55 0.12 -3.95
N CYS A 64 -25.55 -0.26 -3.16
CA CYS A 64 -25.76 -1.03 -1.94
C CYS A 64 -25.94 -0.10 -0.72
N PRO A 65 -27.02 -0.23 0.06
CA PRO A 65 -27.22 0.56 1.27
C PRO A 65 -26.27 0.16 2.41
N GLU A 66 -25.73 -1.06 2.35
CA GLU A 66 -24.78 -1.58 3.33
C GLU A 66 -23.36 -1.15 3.00
N SER A 67 -22.56 -0.93 4.04
CA SER A 67 -21.12 -0.63 3.83
C SER A 67 -20.40 -1.89 3.36
N PRO A 68 -19.55 -1.80 2.34
CA PRO A 68 -18.73 -2.92 1.93
C PRO A 68 -17.76 -3.33 3.05
N LYS A 69 -17.35 -4.59 3.04
CA LYS A 69 -16.40 -5.18 4.00
C LYS A 69 -15.22 -5.79 3.26
N SER A 70 -14.13 -6.02 3.98
CA SER A 70 -12.98 -6.76 3.45
C SER A 70 -12.49 -7.80 4.44
N ALA A 71 -11.97 -8.90 3.92
CA ALA A 71 -11.25 -9.93 4.66
C ALA A 71 -9.81 -10.04 4.13
N CYS A 72 -8.84 -10.16 5.04
CA CYS A 72 -7.43 -10.35 4.67
C CYS A 72 -7.20 -11.75 4.06
N PRO A 73 -6.09 -11.96 3.32
CA PRO A 73 -5.70 -13.27 2.83
C PRO A 73 -5.50 -14.25 3.98
N SER A 74 -5.74 -15.53 3.73
CA SER A 74 -5.53 -16.56 4.76
C SER A 74 -4.04 -16.84 4.98
N PRO A 75 -3.65 -17.39 6.15
CA PRO A 75 -2.29 -17.85 6.39
C PRO A 75 -1.78 -18.86 5.35
N GLU A 76 -2.66 -19.75 4.89
CA GLU A 76 -2.33 -20.77 3.88
C GLU A 76 -1.95 -20.13 2.53
N ARG A 77 -2.59 -18.99 2.16
CA ARG A 77 -2.23 -18.26 0.93
C ARG A 77 -0.78 -17.74 1.00
N TYR A 78 -0.37 -17.21 2.15
CA TYR A 78 1.02 -16.77 2.35
C TYR A 78 1.97 -17.95 2.43
N MET A 79 1.61 -19.02 3.16
CA MET A 79 2.41 -20.27 3.25
C MET A 79 2.74 -20.81 1.86
N GLN A 80 1.73 -20.93 0.97
CA GLN A 80 1.93 -21.39 -0.41
C GLN A 80 2.94 -20.53 -1.19
N GLY A 81 2.94 -19.22 -0.97
CA GLY A 81 3.92 -18.32 -1.57
C GLY A 81 5.34 -18.54 -0.99
N PHE A 82 5.45 -18.74 0.33
CA PHE A 82 6.72 -18.98 0.99
C PHE A 82 7.29 -20.38 0.76
N GLU A 83 6.50 -21.35 0.33
CA GLU A 83 6.98 -22.69 -0.05
C GLU A 83 7.62 -22.71 -1.44
N LYS A 84 7.42 -21.69 -2.28
CA LYS A 84 8.06 -21.59 -3.58
C LYS A 84 9.58 -21.53 -3.49
N GLU A 85 10.23 -22.00 -4.55
CA GLU A 85 11.69 -21.98 -4.64
C GLU A 85 12.21 -20.55 -4.79
N ALA A 86 13.00 -20.11 -3.83
CA ALA A 86 13.79 -18.88 -3.84
C ALA A 86 14.75 -18.88 -2.63
N ASP A 87 15.87 -18.17 -2.76
CA ASP A 87 16.84 -17.97 -1.67
C ASP A 87 16.29 -17.01 -0.62
N HIS A 88 15.59 -15.95 -1.08
CA HIS A 88 14.97 -14.94 -0.24
C HIS A 88 13.48 -14.79 -0.54
N LEU A 89 12.67 -14.75 0.49
CA LEU A 89 11.21 -14.65 0.41
C LEU A 89 10.70 -13.50 1.27
N TYR A 90 9.92 -12.63 0.66
CA TYR A 90 9.40 -11.45 1.33
C TYR A 90 7.88 -11.39 1.20
N ALA A 91 7.22 -10.86 2.22
CA ALA A 91 5.86 -10.36 2.09
C ALA A 91 5.80 -8.88 2.47
N VAL A 92 5.01 -8.12 1.75
CA VAL A 92 4.64 -6.75 2.09
C VAL A 92 3.14 -6.72 2.31
N THR A 93 2.71 -6.23 3.46
CA THR A 93 1.29 -6.18 3.82
C THR A 93 0.88 -4.75 4.15
N LEU A 94 -0.37 -4.44 3.97
CA LEU A 94 -0.89 -3.19 4.50
C LEU A 94 -0.73 -3.13 6.03
N SER A 95 -0.81 -1.92 6.58
CA SER A 95 -0.57 -1.67 8.00
C SER A 95 -1.27 -2.68 8.92
N ALA A 96 -0.52 -3.29 9.83
CA ALA A 96 -1.02 -4.19 10.87
C ALA A 96 -2.06 -3.53 11.80
N GLU A 97 -2.07 -2.18 11.85
CA GLU A 97 -3.05 -1.40 12.61
C GLU A 97 -4.42 -1.30 11.89
N LEU A 98 -4.46 -1.59 10.59
CA LEU A 98 -5.65 -1.47 9.74
C LEU A 98 -6.22 -2.81 9.29
N SER A 99 -5.39 -3.88 9.24
CA SER A 99 -5.77 -5.19 8.72
C SER A 99 -5.10 -6.34 9.47
N GLY A 100 -5.73 -7.52 9.41
CA GLY A 100 -5.14 -8.78 9.85
C GLY A 100 -4.11 -9.37 8.89
N SER A 101 -3.85 -8.76 7.74
CA SER A 101 -2.99 -9.27 6.68
C SER A 101 -1.57 -9.58 7.18
N TYR A 102 -0.97 -8.67 7.96
CA TYR A 102 0.33 -8.89 8.58
C TYR A 102 0.35 -10.14 9.47
N ASN A 103 -0.64 -10.29 10.35
CA ASN A 103 -0.72 -11.46 11.24
C ASN A 103 -0.94 -12.76 10.44
N SER A 104 -1.75 -12.72 9.38
CA SER A 104 -1.91 -13.86 8.47
C SER A 104 -0.59 -14.24 7.80
N ALA A 105 0.19 -13.26 7.35
CA ALA A 105 1.51 -13.50 6.74
C ALA A 105 2.51 -14.11 7.75
N VAL A 106 2.50 -13.60 9.01
CA VAL A 106 3.33 -14.17 10.10
C VAL A 106 2.96 -15.63 10.38
N LEU A 107 1.67 -15.95 10.44
CA LEU A 107 1.23 -17.35 10.61
C LEU A 107 1.61 -18.21 9.41
N GLY A 108 1.44 -17.69 8.17
CA GLY A 108 1.85 -18.39 6.96
C GLY A 108 3.35 -18.67 6.91
N LYS A 109 4.20 -17.70 7.35
CA LYS A 109 5.63 -17.89 7.52
C LYS A 109 5.93 -19.04 8.49
N ASN A 110 5.30 -19.05 9.66
CA ASN A 110 5.53 -20.09 10.67
C ASN A 110 5.18 -21.47 10.12
N LEU A 111 4.04 -21.61 9.44
CA LEU A 111 3.64 -22.87 8.79
C LEU A 111 4.66 -23.32 7.71
N ALA A 112 5.15 -22.39 6.87
CA ALA A 112 6.16 -22.72 5.87
C ALA A 112 7.48 -23.18 6.50
N LEU A 113 7.90 -22.56 7.61
CA LEU A 113 9.13 -22.92 8.33
C LEU A 113 9.04 -24.26 9.08
N GLU A 114 7.85 -24.76 9.42
CA GLU A 114 7.68 -26.13 9.93
C GLU A 114 8.13 -27.17 8.90
N ASN A 115 7.89 -26.93 7.61
CA ASN A 115 8.26 -27.80 6.52
C ASN A 115 9.65 -27.48 5.96
N HIS A 116 10.09 -26.22 6.03
CA HIS A 116 11.30 -25.70 5.41
C HIS A 116 12.07 -24.76 6.36
N PRO A 117 12.71 -25.28 7.43
CA PRO A 117 13.27 -24.47 8.52
C PRO A 117 14.42 -23.54 8.10
N ASP A 118 15.10 -23.86 6.99
CA ASP A 118 16.26 -23.10 6.50
C ASP A 118 15.91 -21.94 5.56
N LYS A 119 14.61 -21.76 5.22
CA LYS A 119 14.19 -20.68 4.32
C LYS A 119 14.34 -19.31 4.98
N LYS A 120 14.86 -18.35 4.21
CA LYS A 120 14.95 -16.95 4.62
C LYS A 120 13.67 -16.23 4.24
N ILE A 121 12.81 -15.96 5.22
CA ILE A 121 11.49 -15.32 5.04
C ILE A 121 11.38 -14.10 5.94
N HIS A 122 11.09 -12.94 5.36
CA HIS A 122 10.77 -11.72 6.12
C HIS A 122 9.42 -11.12 5.69
N ILE A 123 8.72 -10.53 6.66
CA ILE A 123 7.41 -9.89 6.45
C ILE A 123 7.52 -8.44 6.86
N PHE A 124 7.35 -7.55 5.91
CA PHE A 124 7.34 -6.11 6.11
C PHE A 124 5.92 -5.64 6.44
N ASN A 125 5.73 -5.08 7.63
CA ASN A 125 4.57 -4.27 7.95
C ASN A 125 4.76 -2.91 7.29
N SER A 126 4.03 -2.61 6.23
CA SER A 126 4.21 -1.34 5.50
C SER A 126 3.94 -0.10 6.36
N ARG A 127 3.15 -0.24 7.41
CA ARG A 127 2.59 0.90 8.17
C ARG A 127 1.89 1.93 7.29
N SER A 128 1.50 1.49 6.10
CA SER A 128 0.91 2.24 5.02
C SER A 128 -0.23 1.44 4.39
N ALA A 129 -0.66 1.85 3.21
CA ALA A 129 -1.63 1.19 2.35
C ALA A 129 -1.40 1.64 0.91
N SER A 130 -1.99 0.90 -0.06
CA SER A 130 -2.02 1.31 -1.45
C SER A 130 -0.59 1.46 -2.03
N VAL A 131 -0.30 2.51 -2.78
CA VAL A 131 1.01 2.75 -3.40
C VAL A 131 2.19 2.70 -2.41
N GLY A 132 1.96 2.88 -1.10
CA GLY A 132 3.03 2.75 -0.10
C GLY A 132 3.63 1.35 -0.05
N GLU A 133 2.81 0.31 -0.20
CA GLU A 133 3.27 -1.07 -0.29
C GLU A 133 4.02 -1.33 -1.60
N THR A 134 3.53 -0.74 -2.70
CA THR A 134 4.17 -0.78 -4.02
C THR A 134 5.60 -0.24 -3.96
N LEU A 135 5.80 0.91 -3.31
CA LEU A 135 7.13 1.52 -3.13
C LEU A 135 8.07 0.63 -2.30
N ILE A 136 7.55 -0.04 -1.28
CA ILE A 136 8.34 -0.98 -0.46
C ILE A 136 8.76 -2.20 -1.29
N ALA A 137 7.84 -2.77 -2.06
CA ALA A 137 8.14 -3.90 -2.95
C ALA A 137 9.18 -3.52 -4.02
N GLN A 138 9.11 -2.31 -4.56
CA GLN A 138 10.12 -1.79 -5.47
C GLN A 138 11.48 -1.61 -4.77
N LYS A 139 11.48 -1.16 -3.52
CA LYS A 139 12.71 -1.01 -2.73
C LYS A 139 13.36 -2.37 -2.45
N ILE A 140 12.61 -3.42 -2.16
CA ILE A 140 13.11 -4.78 -2.03
C ILE A 140 13.80 -5.19 -3.33
N ARG A 141 13.14 -5.02 -4.48
CA ARG A 141 13.73 -5.33 -5.80
C ARG A 141 15.04 -4.57 -6.03
N GLU A 142 15.08 -3.26 -5.75
CA GLU A 142 16.30 -2.46 -5.89
C GLU A 142 17.47 -3.04 -5.06
N CYS A 143 17.21 -3.47 -3.82
CA CYS A 143 18.22 -4.02 -2.94
C CYS A 143 18.69 -5.40 -3.39
N GLU A 144 17.78 -6.28 -3.82
CA GLU A 144 18.10 -7.62 -4.35
C GLU A 144 18.89 -7.53 -5.66
N ASP A 145 18.44 -6.68 -6.60
CA ASP A 145 19.12 -6.48 -7.87
C ASP A 145 20.52 -5.85 -7.68
N ALA A 146 20.76 -5.15 -6.58
CA ALA A 146 22.08 -4.67 -6.16
C ALA A 146 22.94 -5.74 -5.46
N GLY A 147 22.43 -6.95 -5.25
CA GLY A 147 23.14 -8.07 -4.59
C GLY A 147 23.34 -7.89 -3.09
N MET A 148 22.44 -7.19 -2.42
CA MET A 148 22.47 -6.97 -0.99
C MET A 148 22.16 -8.27 -0.24
N ASP A 149 22.88 -8.57 0.84
CA ASP A 149 22.57 -9.73 1.68
C ASP A 149 21.22 -9.54 2.41
N PHE A 150 20.61 -10.66 2.82
CA PHE A 150 19.25 -10.69 3.36
C PHE A 150 19.07 -9.78 4.58
N GLU A 151 19.96 -9.85 5.55
CA GLU A 151 19.89 -9.10 6.80
C GLU A 151 20.06 -7.60 6.55
N THR A 152 21.03 -7.22 5.74
CA THR A 152 21.26 -5.80 5.33
C THR A 152 20.07 -5.25 4.53
N LEU A 153 19.48 -6.08 3.66
CA LEU A 153 18.28 -5.71 2.92
C LEU A 153 17.11 -5.42 3.87
N VAL A 154 16.85 -6.35 4.82
CA VAL A 154 15.76 -6.18 5.79
C VAL A 154 15.93 -4.88 6.54
N ASP A 155 17.10 -4.60 7.10
CA ASP A 155 17.38 -3.36 7.83
C ASP A 155 17.24 -2.10 6.95
N THR A 156 17.59 -2.23 5.67
CA THR A 156 17.51 -1.11 4.71
C THR A 156 16.06 -0.79 4.35
N VAL A 157 15.25 -1.83 4.12
CA VAL A 157 13.83 -1.67 3.80
C VAL A 157 13.03 -1.22 5.02
N GLU A 158 13.33 -1.70 6.23
CA GLU A 158 12.70 -1.20 7.46
C GLU A 158 12.97 0.30 7.68
N ARG A 159 14.20 0.77 7.47
CA ARG A 159 14.52 2.22 7.51
C ARG A 159 13.80 3.00 6.42
N TYR A 160 13.61 2.41 5.24
CA TYR A 160 12.83 3.02 4.18
C TYR A 160 11.36 3.18 4.59
N ILE A 161 10.77 2.15 5.20
CA ILE A 161 9.40 2.20 5.77
C ILE A 161 9.31 3.28 6.85
N ASP A 162 10.30 3.40 7.74
CA ASP A 162 10.35 4.44 8.78
C ASP A 162 10.34 5.86 8.19
N SER A 163 10.88 6.03 6.99
CA SER A 163 10.97 7.31 6.29
C SER A 163 9.74 7.67 5.47
N GLN A 164 8.78 6.74 5.30
CA GLN A 164 7.58 6.99 4.53
C GLN A 164 6.49 7.67 5.36
N THR A 165 5.72 8.53 4.72
CA THR A 165 4.46 9.06 5.27
C THR A 165 3.37 8.95 4.20
N THR A 166 2.25 8.37 4.57
CA THR A 166 1.05 8.30 3.73
C THR A 166 0.15 9.49 4.01
N PHE A 167 -0.29 10.19 2.97
CA PHE A 167 -1.26 11.28 3.03
C PHE A 167 -2.45 10.93 2.15
N PHE A 168 -3.65 11.32 2.55
CA PHE A 168 -4.80 11.12 1.68
C PHE A 168 -5.94 12.11 1.93
N VAL A 169 -6.68 12.37 0.86
CA VAL A 169 -7.94 13.12 0.88
C VAL A 169 -8.98 12.33 0.11
N LEU A 170 -10.09 12.00 0.77
CA LEU A 170 -11.17 11.19 0.22
C LEU A 170 -12.47 12.00 0.12
N GLU A 171 -13.34 11.59 -0.81
CA GLU A 171 -14.67 12.22 -0.92
C GLU A 171 -15.54 11.98 0.31
N ASN A 172 -15.38 10.83 0.97
CA ASN A 172 -15.99 10.57 2.27
C ASN A 172 -15.14 9.54 3.05
N LEU A 173 -15.36 9.46 4.35
CA LEU A 173 -14.67 8.53 5.25
C LEU A 173 -15.61 7.45 5.83
N GLU A 174 -16.81 7.31 5.27
CA GLU A 174 -17.85 6.44 5.84
C GLU A 174 -17.44 4.97 5.88
N THR A 175 -16.79 4.46 4.81
CA THR A 175 -16.30 3.08 4.77
C THR A 175 -15.25 2.84 5.85
N LEU A 176 -14.28 3.73 5.99
CA LEU A 176 -13.26 3.66 7.05
C LEU A 176 -13.88 3.71 8.45
N ARG A 177 -14.87 4.59 8.63
CA ARG A 177 -15.58 4.75 9.92
C ARG A 177 -16.40 3.51 10.28
N LYS A 178 -17.25 3.04 9.35
CA LYS A 178 -18.14 1.90 9.59
C LYS A 178 -17.38 0.60 9.80
N ASN A 179 -16.23 0.45 9.17
CA ASN A 179 -15.35 -0.70 9.34
C ASN A 179 -14.33 -0.53 10.50
N GLY A 180 -14.43 0.55 11.30
CA GLY A 180 -13.65 0.73 12.53
C GLY A 180 -12.20 1.19 12.34
N ARG A 181 -11.76 1.55 11.14
CA ARG A 181 -10.38 1.99 10.85
C ARG A 181 -10.09 3.42 11.29
N LEU A 182 -11.11 4.14 11.75
CA LEU A 182 -10.98 5.48 12.33
C LEU A 182 -11.19 5.52 13.87
N SER A 183 -11.26 4.37 14.52
CA SER A 183 -11.53 4.30 15.96
C SER A 183 -10.50 5.03 16.84
N LYS A 184 -9.26 5.14 16.37
CA LYS A 184 -8.17 5.86 17.05
C LYS A 184 -8.09 7.36 16.67
N VAL A 185 -8.88 7.82 15.70
CA VAL A 185 -8.88 9.22 15.29
C VAL A 185 -9.68 10.05 16.27
N LYS A 186 -8.98 10.87 17.09
CA LYS A 186 -9.62 11.76 18.04
C LYS A 186 -10.35 12.88 17.29
N ALA A 187 -11.65 13.08 17.64
CA ALA A 187 -12.45 14.21 17.16
C ALA A 187 -12.52 14.38 15.63
N LEU A 188 -12.80 13.28 14.93
CA LEU A 188 -13.25 13.43 13.54
C LEU A 188 -14.52 14.30 13.55
N VAL A 189 -14.44 15.53 13.04
CA VAL A 189 -15.62 16.38 12.91
C VAL A 189 -16.50 15.76 11.83
N ALA A 190 -17.29 14.78 12.27
CA ALA A 190 -18.26 14.14 11.42
C ALA A 190 -19.31 15.17 10.96
N SER A 191 -19.58 15.17 9.68
CA SER A 191 -20.85 15.66 9.10
C SER A 191 -21.10 17.16 8.92
N ALA A 192 -20.15 18.04 8.91
CA ALA A 192 -20.42 19.32 8.26
C ALA A 192 -20.37 19.10 6.72
N LEU A 193 -21.53 19.23 6.09
CA LEU A 193 -21.69 19.08 4.63
C LEU A 193 -20.58 19.87 3.91
N LYS A 194 -19.75 19.19 3.09
CA LYS A 194 -18.62 19.73 2.33
C LYS A 194 -17.28 19.90 3.10
N ILE A 195 -17.15 19.51 4.37
CA ILE A 195 -15.84 19.48 5.00
C ILE A 195 -15.12 18.19 4.58
N LYS A 196 -13.89 18.34 4.07
CA LYS A 196 -13.01 17.25 3.65
C LYS A 196 -11.78 17.23 4.55
N PRO A 197 -11.58 16.17 5.35
CA PRO A 197 -10.38 16.02 6.17
C PRO A 197 -9.15 15.75 5.31
N VAL A 198 -8.01 16.28 5.73
CA VAL A 198 -6.67 15.89 5.27
C VAL A 198 -6.14 14.88 6.26
N MET A 199 -5.89 13.68 5.80
CA MET A 199 -5.50 12.55 6.62
C MET A 199 -4.07 12.12 6.34
N ALA A 200 -3.44 11.48 7.33
CA ALA A 200 -2.12 10.87 7.18
C ALA A 200 -1.98 9.60 8.02
N SER A 201 -0.87 8.86 7.78
CA SER A 201 -0.41 7.79 8.66
C SER A 201 0.38 8.35 9.85
N THR A 202 0.24 7.68 11.01
CA THR A 202 1.21 7.84 12.12
C THR A 202 2.43 6.94 11.88
N PRO A 203 3.54 7.11 12.61
CA PRO A 203 4.69 6.20 12.52
C PRO A 203 4.36 4.72 12.78
N GLU A 204 3.34 4.45 13.58
CA GLU A 204 2.86 3.09 13.88
C GLU A 204 1.95 2.52 12.79
N GLY A 205 1.53 3.33 11.81
CA GLY A 205 0.63 2.91 10.74
C GLY A 205 -0.86 3.08 11.04
N ASN A 206 -1.23 3.86 12.07
CA ASN A 206 -2.61 4.27 12.31
C ASN A 206 -2.98 5.47 11.43
N ILE A 207 -4.26 5.68 11.22
CA ILE A 207 -4.77 6.87 10.56
C ILE A 207 -4.85 8.04 11.57
N CYS A 208 -4.40 9.23 11.16
CA CYS A 208 -4.61 10.47 11.89
C CYS A 208 -5.15 11.58 10.98
N GLN A 209 -5.80 12.56 11.57
CA GLN A 209 -6.22 13.77 10.87
C GLN A 209 -5.19 14.88 11.09
N LEU A 210 -4.70 15.46 9.99
CA LEU A 210 -3.80 16.62 10.02
C LEU A 210 -4.57 17.93 10.03
N ASP A 211 -5.55 18.04 9.11
CA ASP A 211 -6.30 19.27 8.89
C ASP A 211 -7.66 18.97 8.25
N GLN A 212 -8.37 19.99 7.85
CA GLN A 212 -9.60 19.89 7.07
C GLN A 212 -9.84 21.16 6.24
N ALA A 213 -10.61 21.03 5.17
CA ALA A 213 -10.99 22.17 4.36
C ALA A 213 -12.43 22.05 3.84
N ARG A 214 -13.01 23.16 3.43
CA ARG A 214 -14.31 23.18 2.78
C ARG A 214 -14.15 22.89 1.28
N GLY A 215 -14.52 21.70 0.87
CA GLY A 215 -14.41 21.18 -0.50
C GLY A 215 -13.08 20.48 -0.78
N ILE A 216 -13.13 19.55 -1.75
CA ILE A 216 -12.03 18.62 -2.05
C ILE A 216 -10.77 19.36 -2.53
N ASN A 217 -10.90 20.35 -3.41
CA ASN A 217 -9.75 21.05 -3.99
C ASN A 217 -8.94 21.78 -2.91
N LYS A 218 -9.60 22.42 -1.93
CA LYS A 218 -8.89 23.09 -0.82
C LYS A 218 -8.23 22.09 0.12
N ALA A 219 -8.83 20.92 0.32
CA ALA A 219 -8.21 19.84 1.11
C ALA A 219 -6.97 19.29 0.41
N LEU A 220 -7.02 19.09 -0.90
CA LEU A 220 -5.86 18.65 -1.70
C LEU A 220 -4.71 19.68 -1.65
N VAL A 221 -5.00 20.97 -1.75
CA VAL A 221 -3.96 22.02 -1.60
C VAL A 221 -3.30 21.92 -0.24
N LYS A 222 -4.05 21.81 0.84
CA LYS A 222 -3.50 21.62 2.19
C LYS A 222 -2.68 20.33 2.32
N MET A 223 -3.14 19.23 1.70
CA MET A 223 -2.35 17.99 1.67
C MET A 223 -0.99 18.21 1.01
N VAL A 224 -0.95 18.93 -0.12
CA VAL A 224 0.31 19.29 -0.80
C VAL A 224 1.19 20.17 0.08
N ASP A 225 0.63 21.11 0.84
CA ASP A 225 1.37 21.93 1.82
C ASP A 225 2.06 21.04 2.88
N TYR A 226 1.33 20.08 3.47
CA TYR A 226 1.90 19.13 4.45
C TYR A 226 2.97 18.21 3.85
N ILE A 227 2.80 17.77 2.60
CA ILE A 227 3.81 16.97 1.89
C ILE A 227 5.09 17.79 1.70
N ALA A 228 4.97 19.05 1.27
CA ALA A 228 6.11 19.93 1.08
C ALA A 228 6.86 20.24 2.39
N GLU A 229 6.14 20.37 3.51
CA GLU A 229 6.75 20.55 4.85
C GLU A 229 7.57 19.34 5.29
N LYS A 230 7.23 18.13 4.83
CA LYS A 230 7.91 16.87 5.15
C LYS A 230 8.90 16.40 4.09
N ALA A 231 9.26 17.27 3.15
CA ALA A 231 10.05 16.92 1.97
C ALA A 231 11.56 16.76 2.22
N GLU A 232 12.02 16.73 3.47
CA GLU A 232 13.44 16.50 3.77
C GLU A 232 13.89 15.15 3.16
N GLY A 233 14.97 15.19 2.35
CA GLY A 233 15.49 14.01 1.66
C GLY A 233 14.63 13.51 0.47
N SER A 234 13.64 14.27 0.02
CA SER A 234 12.73 13.85 -1.05
C SER A 234 13.41 13.60 -2.40
N LYS A 235 14.55 14.23 -2.68
CA LYS A 235 15.33 14.05 -3.93
C LYS A 235 15.74 12.60 -4.19
N ASP A 236 15.90 11.81 -3.13
CA ASP A 236 16.28 10.41 -3.20
C ASP A 236 15.08 9.46 -3.10
N LYS A 237 13.87 10.00 -2.96
CA LYS A 237 12.63 9.24 -2.82
C LYS A 237 11.81 9.21 -4.11
N ILE A 238 11.02 8.16 -4.25
CA ILE A 238 9.99 8.05 -5.27
C ILE A 238 8.68 8.56 -4.67
N LEU A 239 8.02 9.49 -5.35
CA LEU A 239 6.68 9.94 -4.99
C LEU A 239 5.66 8.94 -5.51
N GLY A 240 4.94 8.29 -4.62
CA GLY A 240 3.84 7.41 -4.98
C GLY A 240 2.49 8.13 -4.90
N ILE A 241 1.66 7.98 -5.92
CA ILE A 241 0.29 8.50 -5.95
C ILE A 241 -0.65 7.40 -6.40
N SER A 242 -1.69 7.12 -5.60
CA SER A 242 -2.81 6.29 -6.04
C SER A 242 -4.08 7.13 -6.09
N HIS A 243 -4.95 6.83 -7.05
CA HIS A 243 -6.24 7.50 -7.18
C HIS A 243 -7.35 6.48 -7.46
N CYS A 244 -8.56 6.77 -7.01
CA CYS A 244 -9.72 5.97 -7.34
C CYS A 244 -10.57 6.69 -8.37
N ASN A 245 -10.53 6.23 -9.63
CA ASN A 245 -11.33 6.76 -10.75
C ASN A 245 -11.21 8.29 -10.94
N CYS A 246 -10.04 8.88 -10.69
CA CYS A 246 -9.87 10.34 -10.78
C CYS A 246 -8.45 10.75 -11.27
N ALA A 247 -8.01 10.19 -12.40
CA ALA A 247 -6.67 10.40 -12.96
C ALA A 247 -6.31 11.90 -13.13
N GLU A 248 -7.24 12.72 -13.62
CA GLU A 248 -7.02 14.17 -13.79
C GLU A 248 -6.71 14.84 -12.44
N ARG A 249 -7.40 14.44 -11.37
CA ARG A 249 -7.15 14.94 -10.01
C ARG A 249 -5.78 14.51 -9.50
N ALA A 250 -5.38 13.27 -9.75
CA ALA A 250 -4.05 12.76 -9.40
C ALA A 250 -2.95 13.56 -10.13
N GLU A 251 -3.12 13.85 -11.42
CA GLU A 251 -2.19 14.68 -12.19
C GLU A 251 -2.08 16.11 -11.64
N LEU A 252 -3.19 16.73 -11.26
CA LEU A 252 -3.16 18.06 -10.63
C LEU A 252 -2.38 18.03 -9.30
N VAL A 253 -2.59 17.01 -8.47
CA VAL A 253 -1.86 16.83 -7.21
C VAL A 253 -0.37 16.60 -7.47
N LYS A 254 -0.03 15.72 -8.40
CA LYS A 254 1.36 15.46 -8.81
C LYS A 254 2.07 16.75 -9.19
N ASN A 255 1.49 17.51 -10.11
CA ASN A 255 2.09 18.75 -10.59
C ASN A 255 2.27 19.78 -9.47
N ALA A 256 1.25 19.93 -8.60
CA ALA A 256 1.33 20.84 -7.45
C ALA A 256 2.41 20.43 -6.42
N ILE A 257 2.71 19.14 -6.28
CA ILE A 257 3.81 18.64 -5.44
C ILE A 257 5.15 18.95 -6.11
N LEU A 258 5.30 18.63 -7.42
CA LEU A 258 6.55 18.80 -8.16
C LEU A 258 6.93 20.28 -8.38
N GLU A 259 5.99 21.22 -8.30
CA GLU A 259 6.27 22.66 -8.25
C GLU A 259 6.96 23.10 -6.95
N ARG A 260 6.92 22.27 -5.89
CA ARG A 260 7.39 22.63 -4.53
C ARG A 260 8.57 21.80 -4.05
N ILE A 261 8.70 20.56 -4.51
CA ILE A 261 9.76 19.64 -4.09
C ILE A 261 10.35 18.90 -5.28
N GLU A 262 11.61 18.51 -5.14
CA GLU A 262 12.28 17.60 -6.07
C GLU A 262 12.18 16.16 -5.55
N VAL A 263 11.91 15.21 -6.44
CA VAL A 263 11.86 13.78 -6.13
C VAL A 263 12.68 13.00 -7.17
N LYS A 264 13.11 11.78 -6.82
CA LYS A 264 13.86 10.90 -7.71
C LYS A 264 13.02 10.45 -8.91
N ASP A 265 11.77 10.08 -8.66
CA ASP A 265 10.82 9.58 -9.66
C ASP A 265 9.38 9.71 -9.13
N VAL A 266 8.40 9.46 -10.01
CA VAL A 266 6.96 9.50 -9.67
C VAL A 266 6.25 8.28 -10.22
N ILE A 267 5.49 7.61 -9.35
CA ILE A 267 4.58 6.51 -9.73
C ILE A 267 3.15 6.96 -9.50
N VAL A 268 2.31 6.88 -10.54
CA VAL A 268 0.87 7.16 -10.45
C VAL A 268 0.11 5.89 -10.84
N LEU A 269 -0.76 5.40 -9.95
CA LEU A 269 -1.52 4.17 -10.13
C LEU A 269 -3.02 4.41 -9.90
N ASP A 270 -3.85 3.66 -10.61
CA ASP A 270 -5.26 3.51 -10.26
C ASP A 270 -5.40 2.49 -9.12
N THR A 271 -6.32 2.71 -8.20
CA THR A 271 -6.48 1.82 -7.04
C THR A 271 -7.05 0.46 -7.43
N ALA A 272 -6.54 -0.61 -6.80
CA ALA A 272 -7.12 -1.95 -6.82
C ALA A 272 -8.35 -2.03 -5.88
N GLY A 273 -8.84 -3.24 -5.60
CA GLY A 273 -10.13 -3.43 -4.94
C GLY A 273 -10.22 -2.87 -3.53
N VAL A 274 -9.33 -3.27 -2.63
CA VAL A 274 -9.33 -2.80 -1.24
C VAL A 274 -9.10 -1.30 -1.16
N SER A 275 -8.14 -0.79 -1.90
CA SER A 275 -7.85 0.64 -1.95
C SER A 275 -9.06 1.42 -2.50
N SER A 276 -9.73 0.94 -3.56
CA SER A 276 -10.94 1.55 -4.10
C SER A 276 -12.10 1.55 -3.09
N MET A 277 -12.26 0.45 -2.34
CA MET A 277 -13.31 0.32 -1.33
C MET A 277 -13.21 1.40 -0.26
N TYR A 278 -11.98 1.71 0.18
CA TYR A 278 -11.75 2.70 1.24
C TYR A 278 -11.56 4.11 0.71
N ALA A 279 -10.89 4.28 -0.44
CA ALA A 279 -10.70 5.60 -1.07
C ALA A 279 -12.02 6.18 -1.59
N ASN A 280 -12.93 5.36 -2.03
CA ASN A 280 -14.14 5.72 -2.76
C ASN A 280 -13.83 6.49 -4.06
N ASP A 281 -14.84 6.65 -4.92
CA ASP A 281 -14.73 7.41 -6.16
C ASP A 281 -14.20 8.83 -5.89
N GLY A 282 -13.10 9.20 -6.52
CA GLY A 282 -12.46 10.51 -6.39
C GLY A 282 -11.41 10.63 -5.27
N GLY A 283 -11.10 9.57 -4.53
CA GLY A 283 -10.06 9.59 -3.50
C GLY A 283 -8.65 9.64 -4.08
N VAL A 284 -7.74 10.36 -3.39
CA VAL A 284 -6.31 10.44 -3.73
C VAL A 284 -5.48 10.10 -2.51
N ILE A 285 -4.50 9.23 -2.70
CA ILE A 285 -3.52 8.78 -1.70
C ILE A 285 -2.14 9.13 -2.23
N VAL A 286 -1.29 9.70 -1.39
CA VAL A 286 0.08 10.11 -1.72
C VAL A 286 1.03 9.56 -0.68
N VAL A 287 2.17 9.01 -1.09
CA VAL A 287 3.22 8.49 -0.21
C VAL A 287 4.56 9.08 -0.61
N LEU A 288 5.28 9.58 0.39
CA LEU A 288 6.62 10.16 0.22
C LEU A 288 7.56 9.74 1.37
#